data_beb07e237ee7b01e05a2a99c510fd3f3
#
_entry.id   beb07e237ee7b01e05a2a99c510fd3f3
#
_cell.length_a   1.000
_cell.length_b   1.000
_cell.length_c   1.000
_cell.angle_alpha   90.00
_cell.angle_beta   90.00
_cell.angle_gamma   90.00
#
_symmetry.space_group_name_H-M   'P 1'
#
loop_
_entity.id
_entity.type
_entity.pdbx_description
1 polymer ?
#
loop_
_entity_poly.entity_id
_entity_poly.type
_entity_poly.pdbx_seq_one_letter_code
_entity_poly.pdbx_strand_id
1 'polypeptide(L)'
;LERLLGGGWSGAVILLDYGKTLAQCLEGSPAGTARAYRSHQLSGAILENLGSQDLTCHVLWDRLEPILVAQGFRSVRLERQEAFFVKHAGSAMERIMTSGDNEGTGRLRALTHPAHFGAKFQGLSGIR
;
A
#
# COMPACT_ATOMS: atom_id res chain seq x y z
N LEU A 1 -0.82 -13.86 5.19
CA LEU A 1 -2.12 -13.25 5.01
C LEU A 1 -3.26 -14.25 5.27
N GLU A 2 -3.29 -15.40 4.63
CA GLU A 2 -4.33 -16.43 4.81
C GLU A 2 -4.58 -16.78 6.28
N ARG A 3 -3.52 -16.98 7.08
CA ARG A 3 -3.65 -17.26 8.52
C ARG A 3 -4.28 -16.09 9.30
N LEU A 4 -4.02 -14.84 8.92
CA LEU A 4 -4.63 -13.67 9.54
C LEU A 4 -6.11 -13.55 9.17
N LEU A 5 -6.45 -13.88 7.94
CA LEU A 5 -7.80 -13.74 7.40
C LEU A 5 -8.69 -14.94 7.66
N GLY A 6 -8.12 -16.11 8.02
CA GLY A 6 -8.84 -17.37 8.23
C GLY A 6 -9.72 -17.45 9.49
N GLY A 7 -9.68 -16.47 10.39
CA GLY A 7 -10.54 -16.40 11.56
C GLY A 7 -11.99 -16.07 11.21
N GLY A 8 -12.94 -16.49 12.05
CA GLY A 8 -14.39 -16.25 11.90
C GLY A 8 -14.84 -14.81 12.19
N TRP A 9 -14.00 -13.79 12.00
CA TRP A 9 -14.34 -12.39 12.19
C TRP A 9 -15.03 -11.80 10.96
N SER A 10 -15.79 -10.74 11.13
CA SER A 10 -16.39 -9.94 10.06
C SER A 10 -15.91 -8.49 10.14
N GLY A 11 -15.78 -7.82 9.00
CA GLY A 11 -15.31 -6.45 8.95
C GLY A 11 -14.66 -6.10 7.61
N ALA A 12 -13.90 -5.03 7.60
CA ALA A 12 -13.17 -4.58 6.43
C ALA A 12 -11.67 -4.88 6.57
N VAL A 13 -11.02 -5.26 5.48
CA VAL A 13 -9.57 -5.27 5.35
C VAL A 13 -9.16 -4.14 4.42
N ILE A 14 -8.10 -3.44 4.79
CA ILE A 14 -7.49 -2.37 3.98
C ILE A 14 -5.98 -2.58 4.05
N LEU A 15 -5.36 -2.76 2.89
CA LEU A 15 -3.92 -2.91 2.73
C LEU A 15 -3.44 -1.75 1.85
N LEU A 16 -2.57 -0.90 2.39
CA LEU A 16 -2.02 0.26 1.67
C LEU A 16 -0.51 0.07 1.56
N ASP A 17 -0.01 0.01 0.34
CA ASP A 17 1.43 -0.10 0.08
C ASP A 17 1.74 0.26 -1.38
N TYR A 18 3.02 0.28 -1.74
CA TYR A 18 3.43 0.32 -3.13
C TYR A 18 3.59 -1.10 -3.69
N GLY A 19 3.10 -1.30 -4.90
CA GLY A 19 3.12 -2.64 -5.50
C GLY A 19 2.88 -2.61 -7.00
N LYS A 20 2.94 -3.79 -7.58
CA LYS A 20 2.76 -4.03 -9.00
C LYS A 20 2.09 -5.39 -9.20
N THR A 21 1.68 -5.68 -10.42
CA THR A 21 1.38 -7.06 -10.81
C THR A 21 2.67 -7.87 -11.00
N LEU A 22 2.58 -9.18 -10.94
CA LEU A 22 3.74 -10.05 -11.23
C LEU A 22 4.31 -9.76 -12.62
N ALA A 23 3.44 -9.60 -13.62
CA ALA A 23 3.86 -9.29 -14.99
C ALA A 23 4.69 -7.99 -15.05
N GLN A 24 4.20 -6.91 -14.42
CA GLN A 24 4.93 -5.64 -14.33
C GLN A 24 6.26 -5.76 -13.59
N CYS A 25 6.33 -6.61 -12.57
CA CYS A 25 7.59 -6.86 -11.86
C CYS A 25 8.60 -7.58 -12.74
N LEU A 26 8.18 -8.62 -13.47
CA LEU A 26 9.06 -9.39 -14.36
C LEU A 26 9.57 -8.54 -15.53
N GLU A 27 8.72 -7.68 -16.10
CA GLU A 27 9.11 -6.78 -17.18
C GLU A 27 10.09 -5.69 -16.72
N GLY A 28 9.76 -4.98 -15.63
CA GLY A 28 10.51 -3.81 -15.18
C GLY A 28 11.63 -4.10 -14.18
N SER A 29 11.67 -5.29 -13.60
CA SER A 29 12.65 -5.67 -12.57
C SER A 29 12.89 -7.18 -12.59
N PRO A 30 13.44 -7.75 -13.68
CA PRO A 30 13.61 -9.21 -13.83
C PRO A 30 14.51 -9.82 -12.75
N ALA A 31 15.43 -9.05 -12.16
CA ALA A 31 16.26 -9.44 -11.03
C ALA A 31 15.55 -9.36 -9.66
N GLY A 32 14.25 -9.03 -9.65
CA GLY A 32 13.45 -8.84 -8.43
C GLY A 32 13.35 -7.39 -7.99
N THR A 33 12.44 -7.16 -7.04
CA THR A 33 12.11 -5.81 -6.53
C THR A 33 12.64 -5.54 -5.12
N ALA A 34 13.31 -6.52 -4.51
CA ALA A 34 13.89 -6.34 -3.19
C ALA A 34 15.00 -5.28 -3.20
N ARG A 35 14.99 -4.42 -2.19
CA ARG A 35 15.95 -3.34 -1.99
C ARG A 35 16.33 -3.29 -0.51
N ALA A 36 17.59 -2.97 -0.24
CA ALA A 36 18.09 -2.72 1.08
C ALA A 36 18.45 -1.25 1.24
N TYR A 37 18.10 -0.66 2.36
CA TYR A 37 18.44 0.73 2.71
C TYR A 37 19.15 0.76 4.04
N ARG A 38 20.30 1.42 4.10
CA ARG A 38 21.05 1.68 5.30
C ARG A 38 21.31 3.17 5.42
N SER A 39 20.94 3.77 6.56
CA SER A 39 21.06 5.23 6.77
C SER A 39 20.44 6.03 5.60
N HIS A 40 19.25 5.62 5.13
CA HIS A 40 18.52 6.21 4.01
C HIS A 40 19.21 6.12 2.64
N GLN A 41 20.29 5.35 2.53
CA GLN A 41 20.98 5.10 1.26
C GLN A 41 20.70 3.69 0.74
N LEU A 42 20.50 3.58 -0.58
CA LEU A 42 20.32 2.30 -1.23
C LEU A 42 21.60 1.47 -1.09
N SER A 43 21.46 0.26 -0.55
CA SER A 43 22.53 -0.74 -0.48
C SER A 43 22.28 -1.81 -1.54
N GLY A 44 23.34 -2.26 -2.24
CA GLY A 44 23.25 -3.38 -3.18
C GLY A 44 23.22 -4.76 -2.51
N ALA A 45 23.53 -4.83 -1.22
CA ALA A 45 23.76 -6.08 -0.50
C ALA A 45 22.56 -6.46 0.38
N ILE A 46 21.57 -7.13 -0.22
CA ILE A 46 20.30 -7.48 0.47
C ILE A 46 20.52 -8.44 1.64
N LEU A 47 21.49 -9.36 1.54
CA LEU A 47 21.76 -10.39 2.55
C LEU A 47 22.85 -10.01 3.56
N GLU A 48 23.46 -8.85 3.39
CA GLU A 48 24.47 -8.35 4.34
C GLU A 48 23.82 -7.50 5.44
N ASN A 49 24.50 -7.38 6.56
CA ASN A 49 24.07 -6.52 7.67
C ASN A 49 22.61 -6.75 8.12
N LEU A 50 22.18 -8.00 8.17
CA LEU A 50 20.83 -8.37 8.61
C LEU A 50 20.54 -7.79 10.00
N GLY A 51 19.37 -7.17 10.14
CA GLY A 51 18.96 -6.48 11.38
C GLY A 51 19.45 -5.03 11.51
N SER A 52 20.30 -4.53 10.60
CA SER A 52 20.82 -3.15 10.60
C SER A 52 20.54 -2.39 9.30
N GLN A 53 19.67 -2.90 8.47
CA GLN A 53 19.18 -2.26 7.25
C GLN A 53 17.71 -2.55 7.02
N ASP A 54 17.00 -1.63 6.37
CA ASP A 54 15.61 -1.79 5.98
C ASP A 54 15.54 -2.55 4.66
N LEU A 55 14.72 -3.60 4.63
CA LEU A 55 14.45 -4.36 3.42
C LEU A 55 13.06 -4.01 2.90
N THR A 56 12.96 -3.65 1.63
CA THR A 56 11.70 -3.34 0.96
C THR A 56 11.53 -4.18 -0.30
N CYS A 57 10.29 -4.47 -0.67
CA CYS A 57 9.97 -5.07 -1.96
C CYS A 57 8.57 -4.60 -2.41
N HIS A 58 8.27 -4.73 -3.69
CA HIS A 58 6.92 -4.44 -4.18
C HIS A 58 5.93 -5.51 -3.72
N VAL A 59 4.74 -5.09 -3.29
CA VAL A 59 3.61 -5.98 -3.09
C VAL A 59 3.11 -6.47 -4.45
N LEU A 60 2.84 -7.76 -4.57
CA LEU A 60 2.23 -8.37 -5.75
C LEU A 60 0.71 -8.41 -5.58
N TRP A 61 0.03 -7.36 -6.04
CA TRP A 61 -1.40 -7.18 -5.83
C TRP A 61 -2.26 -8.28 -6.45
N ASP A 62 -1.90 -8.71 -7.66
CA ASP A 62 -2.57 -9.80 -8.37
C ASP A 62 -2.45 -11.17 -7.67
N ARG A 63 -1.60 -11.28 -6.63
CA ARG A 63 -1.51 -12.47 -5.77
C ARG A 63 -2.33 -12.32 -4.49
N LEU A 64 -2.55 -11.10 -4.02
CA LEU A 64 -3.31 -10.86 -2.78
C LEU A 64 -4.82 -10.81 -3.01
N GLU A 65 -5.26 -10.26 -4.14
CA GLU A 65 -6.69 -10.15 -4.46
C GLU A 65 -7.41 -11.51 -4.46
N PRO A 66 -6.92 -12.57 -5.13
CA PRO A 66 -7.53 -13.90 -5.08
C PRO A 66 -7.57 -14.49 -3.66
N ILE A 67 -6.58 -14.19 -2.82
CA ILE A 67 -6.56 -14.66 -1.42
C ILE A 67 -7.73 -14.03 -0.65
N LEU A 68 -7.99 -12.73 -0.80
CA LEU A 68 -9.13 -12.08 -0.16
C LEU A 68 -10.45 -12.70 -0.61
N VAL A 69 -10.61 -12.91 -1.91
CA VAL A 69 -11.82 -13.54 -2.47
C VAL A 69 -12.01 -14.95 -1.91
N ALA A 70 -10.95 -15.77 -1.90
CA ALA A 70 -11.00 -17.14 -1.36
C ALA A 70 -11.32 -17.19 0.14
N GLN A 71 -10.97 -16.14 0.90
CA GLN A 71 -11.30 -15.98 2.31
C GLN A 71 -12.69 -15.37 2.55
N GLY A 72 -13.52 -15.27 1.51
CA GLY A 72 -14.92 -14.80 1.61
C GLY A 72 -15.09 -13.28 1.64
N PHE A 73 -14.05 -12.51 1.35
CA PHE A 73 -14.20 -11.07 1.20
C PHE A 73 -14.93 -10.74 -0.10
N ARG A 74 -15.85 -9.80 -0.03
CA ARG A 74 -16.64 -9.27 -1.14
C ARG A 74 -16.21 -7.83 -1.45
N SER A 75 -16.61 -7.34 -2.63
CA SER A 75 -16.26 -5.99 -3.08
C SER A 75 -14.76 -5.71 -3.03
N VAL A 76 -13.96 -6.75 -3.29
CA VAL A 76 -12.50 -6.62 -3.33
C VAL A 76 -12.11 -5.67 -4.46
N ARG A 77 -11.32 -4.65 -4.13
CA ARG A 77 -10.92 -3.59 -5.08
C ARG A 77 -9.49 -3.17 -4.81
N LEU A 78 -8.74 -3.03 -5.90
CA LEU A 78 -7.44 -2.40 -5.92
C LEU A 78 -7.60 -1.01 -6.54
N GLU A 79 -7.27 0.03 -5.78
CA GLU A 79 -7.40 1.45 -6.19
C GLU A 79 -6.10 2.19 -5.91
N ARG A 80 -5.83 3.29 -6.63
CA ARG A 80 -4.75 4.20 -6.25
C ARG A 80 -5.09 4.82 -4.91
N GLN A 81 -4.08 5.10 -4.10
CA GLN A 81 -4.28 5.63 -2.75
C GLN A 81 -5.07 6.95 -2.76
N GLU A 82 -4.81 7.84 -3.70
CA GLU A 82 -5.58 9.08 -3.85
C GLU A 82 -7.07 8.83 -4.07
N ALA A 83 -7.41 7.90 -4.99
CA ALA A 83 -8.79 7.54 -5.30
C ALA A 83 -9.48 6.88 -4.10
N PHE A 84 -8.75 6.00 -3.40
CA PHE A 84 -9.22 5.35 -2.18
C PHE A 84 -9.59 6.39 -1.11
N PHE A 85 -8.72 7.36 -0.82
CA PHE A 85 -9.00 8.40 0.18
C PHE A 85 -10.15 9.32 -0.24
N VAL A 86 -10.19 9.77 -1.49
CA VAL A 86 -11.30 10.61 -1.99
C VAL A 86 -12.63 9.90 -1.82
N LYS A 87 -12.69 8.61 -2.17
CA LYS A 87 -13.92 7.83 -2.13
C LYS A 87 -14.39 7.49 -0.70
N HIS A 88 -13.46 7.14 0.18
CA HIS A 88 -13.80 6.60 1.49
C HIS A 88 -13.59 7.56 2.66
N ALA A 89 -12.84 8.63 2.48
CA ALA A 89 -12.51 9.60 3.51
C ALA A 89 -12.77 11.07 3.10
N GLY A 90 -13.56 11.32 2.06
CA GLY A 90 -13.79 12.66 1.51
C GLY A 90 -14.20 13.69 2.56
N SER A 91 -15.18 13.39 3.40
CA SER A 91 -15.61 14.29 4.47
C SER A 91 -14.55 14.51 5.57
N ALA A 92 -13.69 13.53 5.84
CA ALA A 92 -12.57 13.70 6.75
C ALA A 92 -11.49 14.60 6.13
N MET A 93 -11.23 14.43 4.84
CA MET A 93 -10.30 15.28 4.08
C MET A 93 -10.77 16.73 4.07
N GLU A 94 -12.06 16.97 3.81
CA GLU A 94 -12.67 18.29 3.83
C GLU A 94 -12.50 18.97 5.20
N ARG A 95 -12.79 18.26 6.30
CA ARG A 95 -12.57 18.78 7.66
C ARG A 95 -11.12 19.20 7.91
N ILE A 96 -10.14 18.39 7.46
CA ILE A 96 -8.72 18.74 7.60
C ILE A 96 -8.39 19.97 6.78
N MET A 97 -8.86 20.06 5.53
CA MET A 97 -8.58 21.19 4.65
C MET A 97 -9.19 22.50 5.14
N THR A 98 -10.33 22.43 5.85
CA THR A 98 -11.05 23.62 6.37
C THR A 98 -10.72 23.97 7.82
N SER A 99 -9.95 23.11 8.52
CA SER A 99 -9.63 23.32 9.95
C SER A 99 -8.65 24.45 10.25
N GLY A 100 -7.92 24.93 9.24
CA GLY A 100 -6.79 25.87 9.44
C GLY A 100 -5.51 25.19 9.94
N ASP A 101 -5.50 23.85 10.11
CA ASP A 101 -4.32 23.07 10.46
C ASP A 101 -3.41 22.89 9.25
N ASN A 102 -2.38 23.73 9.17
CA ASN A 102 -1.41 23.67 8.07
C ASN A 102 -0.60 22.37 8.05
N GLU A 103 -0.29 21.80 9.21
CA GLU A 103 0.45 20.55 9.30
C GLU A 103 -0.39 19.36 8.82
N GLY A 104 -1.64 19.26 9.31
CA GLY A 104 -2.60 18.24 8.86
C GLY A 104 -2.87 18.35 7.36
N THR A 105 -3.03 19.56 6.83
CA THR A 105 -3.20 19.81 5.40
C THR A 105 -1.97 19.39 4.60
N GLY A 106 -0.76 19.66 5.10
CA GLY A 106 0.48 19.22 4.49
C GLY A 106 0.62 17.69 4.43
N ARG A 107 0.30 17.02 5.54
CA ARG A 107 0.27 15.54 5.61
C ARG A 107 -0.76 14.95 4.65
N LEU A 108 -1.97 15.51 4.60
CA LEU A 108 -3.00 15.06 3.68
C LEU A 108 -2.56 15.20 2.22
N ARG A 109 -1.95 16.32 1.85
CA ARG A 109 -1.38 16.52 0.50
C ARG A 109 -0.30 15.48 0.20
N ALA A 110 0.59 15.17 1.13
CA ALA A 110 1.61 14.14 0.93
C ALA A 110 0.98 12.77 0.65
N LEU A 111 -0.10 12.42 1.34
CA LEU A 111 -0.79 11.14 1.17
C LEU A 111 -1.59 11.05 -0.15
N THR A 112 -2.16 12.17 -0.62
CA THR A 112 -3.13 12.15 -1.73
C THR A 112 -2.60 12.73 -3.03
N HIS A 113 -1.57 13.59 -3.00
CA HIS A 113 -1.07 14.21 -4.22
C HIS A 113 -0.35 13.21 -5.12
N PRO A 114 -0.66 13.16 -6.43
CA PRO A 114 -0.07 12.19 -7.36
C PRO A 114 1.47 12.23 -7.44
N ALA A 115 2.08 13.41 -7.31
CA ALA A 115 3.54 13.55 -7.32
C ALA A 115 4.22 13.00 -6.04
N HIS A 116 3.46 12.73 -4.99
CA HIS A 116 3.95 12.14 -3.74
C HIS A 116 3.50 10.69 -3.61
N PHE A 117 2.68 10.36 -2.60
CA PHE A 117 2.24 8.98 -2.34
C PHE A 117 0.94 8.61 -3.06
N GLY A 118 0.12 9.60 -3.44
CA GLY A 118 -1.22 9.37 -3.97
C GLY A 118 -1.30 8.43 -5.17
N ALA A 119 -0.38 8.57 -6.12
CA ALA A 119 -0.33 7.71 -7.30
C ALA A 119 0.66 6.53 -7.18
N LYS A 120 1.63 6.62 -6.26
CA LYS A 120 2.67 5.58 -6.08
C LYS A 120 2.17 4.42 -5.23
N PHE A 121 1.35 4.72 -4.24
CA PHE A 121 0.73 3.74 -3.37
C PHE A 121 -0.63 3.30 -3.92
N GLN A 122 -0.99 2.08 -3.59
CA GLN A 122 -2.27 1.49 -3.94
C GLN A 122 -2.94 0.93 -2.68
N GLY A 123 -4.26 0.86 -2.69
CA GLY A 123 -5.06 0.28 -1.63
C GLY A 123 -5.84 -0.91 -2.14
N LEU A 124 -5.60 -2.08 -1.56
CA LEU A 124 -6.45 -3.26 -1.72
C LEU A 124 -7.40 -3.33 -0.54
N SER A 125 -8.70 -3.32 -0.81
CA SER A 125 -9.73 -3.38 0.23
C SER A 125 -10.76 -4.45 -0.06
N GLY A 126 -11.44 -4.93 0.99
CA GLY A 126 -12.54 -5.87 0.89
C GLY A 126 -13.34 -5.93 2.19
N ILE A 127 -14.57 -6.43 2.12
CA ILE A 127 -15.50 -6.53 3.25
C ILE A 127 -15.96 -7.98 3.39
N ARG A 128 -15.99 -8.48 4.60
CA ARG A 128 -16.52 -9.82 4.93
C ARG A 128 -17.50 -9.76 6.08
#